data_08d62e167995797e0134137785feaf5a
#
_entry.id   08d62e167995797e0134137785feaf5a
#
_cell.length_a   1.000
_cell.length_b   1.000
_cell.length_c   1.000
_cell.angle_alpha   90.00
_cell.angle_beta   90.00
_cell.angle_gamma   90.00
#
_symmetry.space_group_name_H-M   'P 1'
#
loop_
_entity.id
_entity.type
_entity.pdbx_description
1 polymer ?
#
loop_
_entity_poly.entity_id
_entity_poly.type
_entity_poly.pdbx_seq_one_letter_code
_entity_poly.pdbx_strand_id
1 'polypeptide(L)'
;NGSRFRDGFAHSARTVLDIAPEIICNGHGCIYRFASSQYRRILRWTKKAEKAVGSLCPSPQWLADYDCRAARWEPFVTQTKPGRKIKLSFVYQNHFEEAVALLISPAVPPGWQTTPANRRVRIPAGKQRRAKFTFQIPQKAEKGRHLIAADLLIGDQLIGEACVAIVDIV
;
A
#
# COMPACT_ATOMS: atom_id res chain seq x y z
N ASN A 1 -10.27 0.08 -8.86
CA ASN A 1 -11.26 -0.11 -7.79
C ASN A 1 -10.81 0.42 -6.42
N GLY A 2 -10.07 1.54 -6.38
CA GLY A 2 -9.63 2.19 -5.14
C GLY A 2 -10.79 2.67 -4.23
N SER A 3 -12.00 2.83 -4.77
CA SER A 3 -13.20 3.19 -4.01
C SER A 3 -13.59 2.16 -2.93
N ARG A 4 -13.15 0.91 -3.04
CA ARG A 4 -13.46 -0.13 -2.06
C ARG A 4 -12.76 0.06 -0.71
N PHE A 5 -11.64 0.76 -0.67
CA PHE A 5 -10.88 0.96 0.57
C PHE A 5 -11.26 2.24 1.31
N ARG A 6 -11.82 3.22 0.60
CA ARG A 6 -12.27 4.48 1.21
C ARG A 6 -13.39 4.31 2.23
N ASP A 7 -14.13 3.20 2.15
CA ASP A 7 -15.35 2.95 2.90
C ASP A 7 -15.33 1.58 3.62
N GLY A 8 -14.14 1.05 3.91
CA GLY A 8 -13.96 -0.33 4.37
C GLY A 8 -14.85 -0.73 5.55
N PHE A 9 -14.86 0.07 6.61
CA PHE A 9 -15.70 -0.22 7.79
C PHE A 9 -17.19 -0.05 7.50
N ALA A 10 -17.57 1.00 6.78
CA ALA A 10 -18.95 1.25 6.43
C ALA A 10 -19.46 0.20 5.42
N HIS A 11 -18.62 -0.18 4.44
CA HIS A 11 -18.95 -1.26 3.51
C HIS A 11 -19.17 -2.58 4.26
N SER A 12 -18.27 -2.98 5.13
CA SER A 12 -18.40 -4.19 5.93
C SER A 12 -19.66 -4.17 6.80
N ALA A 13 -19.94 -3.04 7.45
CA ALA A 13 -21.13 -2.91 8.29
C ALA A 13 -22.43 -2.99 7.48
N ARG A 14 -22.47 -2.42 6.27
CA ARG A 14 -23.62 -2.55 5.35
C ARG A 14 -23.79 -3.99 4.91
N THR A 15 -22.71 -4.64 4.48
CA THR A 15 -22.74 -6.04 4.05
C THR A 15 -23.30 -6.96 5.15
N VAL A 16 -22.87 -6.77 6.41
CA VAL A 16 -23.40 -7.56 7.52
C VAL A 16 -24.86 -7.23 7.81
N LEU A 17 -25.27 -5.97 7.68
CA LEU A 17 -26.70 -5.60 7.81
C LEU A 17 -27.57 -6.22 6.72
N ASP A 18 -27.08 -6.29 5.48
CA ASP A 18 -27.79 -6.84 4.34
C ASP A 18 -27.92 -8.37 4.44
N ILE A 19 -26.86 -9.05 4.90
CA ILE A 19 -26.86 -10.50 5.13
C ILE A 19 -27.74 -10.85 6.33
N ALA A 20 -27.79 -9.99 7.35
CA ALA A 20 -28.53 -10.20 8.61
C ALA A 20 -28.30 -11.61 9.21
N PRO A 21 -27.06 -12.03 9.45
CA PRO A 21 -26.77 -13.37 9.95
C PRO A 21 -27.29 -13.55 11.35
N GLU A 22 -27.65 -14.76 11.74
CA GLU A 22 -28.08 -15.06 13.11
C GLU A 22 -26.92 -14.99 14.10
N ILE A 23 -25.77 -15.53 13.71
CA ILE A 23 -24.54 -15.62 14.51
C ILE A 23 -23.37 -15.10 13.70
N ILE A 24 -22.48 -14.37 14.37
CA ILE A 24 -21.22 -13.88 13.79
C ILE A 24 -20.06 -14.52 14.55
N CYS A 25 -19.17 -15.18 13.80
CA CYS A 25 -17.92 -15.72 14.29
C CYS A 25 -16.79 -14.87 13.71
N ASN A 26 -16.06 -14.13 14.53
CA ASN A 26 -14.93 -13.38 14.05
C ASN A 26 -13.63 -14.19 14.18
N GLY A 27 -12.61 -13.83 13.39
CA GLY A 27 -11.33 -14.53 13.36
C GLY A 27 -10.49 -14.42 14.65
N HIS A 28 -10.93 -13.66 15.64
CA HIS A 28 -10.23 -13.46 16.92
C HIS A 28 -10.96 -14.07 18.11
N GLY A 29 -11.79 -15.09 17.86
CA GLY A 29 -12.36 -15.93 18.92
C GLY A 29 -13.63 -15.43 19.55
N CYS A 30 -14.25 -14.37 19.06
CA CYS A 30 -15.56 -13.91 19.57
C CYS A 30 -16.70 -14.49 18.72
N ILE A 31 -17.66 -15.10 19.39
CA ILE A 31 -18.92 -15.57 18.79
C ILE A 31 -20.05 -14.79 19.45
N TYR A 32 -20.89 -14.13 18.65
CA TYR A 32 -21.99 -13.34 19.18
C TYR A 32 -23.21 -13.35 18.24
N ARG A 33 -24.39 -13.11 18.82
CA ARG A 33 -25.61 -12.96 18.03
C ARG A 33 -25.61 -11.61 17.33
N PHE A 34 -26.06 -11.61 16.09
CA PHE A 34 -26.22 -10.41 15.31
C PHE A 34 -27.26 -9.47 15.95
N ALA A 35 -26.90 -8.21 16.01
CA ALA A 35 -27.79 -7.11 16.41
C ALA A 35 -27.66 -5.95 15.44
N SER A 36 -28.69 -5.70 14.65
CA SER A 36 -28.69 -4.65 13.63
C SER A 36 -28.41 -3.26 14.19
N SER A 37 -28.79 -3.00 15.43
CA SER A 37 -28.54 -1.74 16.14
C SER A 37 -27.04 -1.46 16.33
N GLN A 38 -26.23 -2.49 16.57
CA GLN A 38 -24.78 -2.37 16.70
C GLN A 38 -24.14 -1.98 15.37
N TYR A 39 -24.53 -2.59 14.27
CA TYR A 39 -24.00 -2.28 12.94
C TYR A 39 -24.46 -0.92 12.43
N ARG A 40 -25.68 -0.49 12.73
CA ARG A 40 -26.12 0.89 12.47
C ARG A 40 -25.33 1.91 13.30
N ARG A 41 -24.92 1.54 14.54
CA ARG A 41 -24.02 2.36 15.35
C ARG A 41 -22.63 2.44 14.75
N ILE A 42 -22.08 1.34 14.21
CA ILE A 42 -20.81 1.30 13.48
C ILE A 42 -20.88 2.26 12.28
N LEU A 43 -21.94 2.23 11.48
CA LEU A 43 -22.12 3.14 10.35
C LEU A 43 -22.10 4.63 10.76
N ARG A 44 -22.74 4.98 11.86
CA ARG A 44 -22.71 6.37 12.36
C ARG A 44 -21.32 6.75 12.89
N TRP A 45 -20.65 5.81 13.57
CA TRP A 45 -19.30 6.01 14.09
C TRP A 45 -18.27 6.15 12.97
N THR A 46 -18.39 5.36 11.90
CA THR A 46 -17.47 5.40 10.76
C THR A 46 -17.36 6.80 10.16
N LYS A 47 -18.51 7.47 9.96
CA LYS A 47 -18.54 8.84 9.45
C LYS A 47 -17.80 9.83 10.37
N LYS A 48 -17.92 9.65 11.70
CA LYS A 48 -17.21 10.48 12.67
C LYS A 48 -15.72 10.18 12.67
N ALA A 49 -15.34 8.92 12.62
CA ALA A 49 -13.95 8.48 12.55
C ALA A 49 -13.28 8.98 11.26
N GLU A 50 -13.95 8.86 10.12
CA GLU A 50 -13.48 9.39 8.85
C GLU A 50 -13.20 10.90 8.91
N LYS A 51 -14.14 11.67 9.46
CA LYS A 51 -13.94 13.11 9.65
C LYS A 51 -12.79 13.42 10.60
N ALA A 52 -12.67 12.67 11.71
CA ALA A 52 -11.60 12.87 12.70
C ALA A 52 -10.22 12.54 12.10
N VAL A 53 -10.09 11.42 11.39
CA VAL A 53 -8.84 11.06 10.71
C VAL A 53 -8.51 12.08 9.61
N GLY A 54 -9.49 12.50 8.81
CA GLY A 54 -9.30 13.52 7.79
C GLY A 54 -8.80 14.85 8.35
N SER A 55 -9.24 15.23 9.56
CA SER A 55 -8.77 16.46 10.20
C SER A 55 -7.31 16.38 10.70
N LEU A 56 -6.77 15.19 10.87
CA LEU A 56 -5.38 14.97 11.26
C LEU A 56 -4.43 14.84 10.07
N CYS A 57 -4.97 14.63 8.87
CA CYS A 57 -4.16 14.47 7.67
C CYS A 57 -3.93 15.84 7.01
N PRO A 58 -2.67 16.19 6.67
CA PRO A 58 -2.35 17.45 6.00
C PRO A 58 -2.86 17.53 4.56
N SER A 59 -3.14 16.38 3.93
CA SER A 59 -3.64 16.30 2.57
C SER A 59 -5.17 16.34 2.55
N PRO A 60 -5.82 17.21 1.74
CA PRO A 60 -7.27 17.20 1.57
C PRO A 60 -7.77 15.90 0.90
N GLN A 61 -6.87 15.09 0.37
CA GLN A 61 -7.16 13.82 -0.30
C GLN A 61 -6.67 12.61 0.50
N TRP A 62 -6.62 12.72 1.81
CA TRP A 62 -6.14 11.67 2.72
C TRP A 62 -6.78 10.28 2.46
N LEU A 63 -7.99 10.23 1.94
CA LEU A 63 -8.65 8.98 1.55
C LEU A 63 -7.91 8.23 0.44
N ALA A 64 -7.14 8.93 -0.39
CA ALA A 64 -6.33 8.32 -1.43
C ALA A 64 -5.12 7.59 -0.86
N ASP A 65 -4.65 7.98 0.32
CA ASP A 65 -3.50 7.39 1.00
C ASP A 65 -3.87 6.08 1.73
N TYR A 66 -5.15 5.76 1.83
CA TYR A 66 -5.65 4.54 2.46
C TYR A 66 -5.60 3.28 1.59
N ASP A 67 -5.23 3.40 0.33
CA ASP A 67 -5.02 2.23 -0.53
C ASP A 67 -3.62 1.64 -0.28
N CYS A 68 -3.54 0.64 0.58
CA CYS A 68 -2.29 -0.07 0.86
C CYS A 68 -1.65 -0.74 -0.38
N ARG A 69 -2.33 -0.75 -1.51
CA ARG A 69 -1.83 -1.24 -2.80
C ARG A 69 -1.57 -0.14 -3.81
N ALA A 70 -1.79 1.13 -3.44
CA ALA A 70 -1.51 2.26 -4.31
C ALA A 70 -0.04 2.26 -4.74
N ALA A 71 0.86 1.96 -3.82
CA ALA A 71 2.28 1.77 -4.08
C ALA A 71 2.67 0.31 -3.84
N ARG A 72 3.34 -0.33 -4.81
CA ARG A 72 3.82 -1.71 -4.65
C ARG A 72 4.95 -2.05 -5.60
N TRP A 73 5.77 -3.01 -5.19
CA TRP A 73 6.73 -3.69 -6.06
C TRP A 73 6.10 -4.91 -6.73
N GLU A 74 6.47 -5.15 -7.98
CA GLU A 74 6.10 -6.34 -8.74
C GLU A 74 7.33 -6.97 -9.41
N PRO A 75 7.61 -8.25 -9.15
CA PRO A 75 6.92 -9.14 -8.21
C PRO A 75 7.16 -8.73 -6.75
N PHE A 76 6.24 -9.09 -5.85
CA PHE A 76 6.35 -8.83 -4.41
C PHE A 76 7.44 -9.70 -3.75
N VAL A 77 7.57 -10.96 -4.18
CA VAL A 77 8.59 -11.89 -3.71
C VAL A 77 9.44 -12.34 -4.90
N THR A 78 10.75 -12.34 -4.72
CA THR A 78 11.73 -12.80 -5.73
C THR A 78 12.78 -13.67 -5.06
N GLN A 79 13.06 -14.83 -5.64
CA GLN A 79 14.17 -15.68 -5.20
C GLN A 79 15.35 -15.53 -6.16
N THR A 80 16.57 -15.48 -5.63
CA THR A 80 17.77 -15.27 -6.43
C THR A 80 19.03 -15.79 -5.73
N LYS A 81 20.21 -15.63 -6.37
CA LYS A 81 21.53 -15.98 -5.83
C LYS A 81 22.39 -14.73 -5.66
N PRO A 82 23.41 -14.77 -4.79
CA PRO A 82 24.41 -13.71 -4.70
C PRO A 82 25.01 -13.38 -6.07
N GLY A 83 25.38 -12.13 -6.30
CA GLY A 83 26.00 -11.65 -7.53
C GLY A 83 25.04 -11.45 -8.72
N ARG A 84 23.78 -11.81 -8.60
CA ARG A 84 22.81 -11.71 -9.69
C ARG A 84 22.16 -10.31 -9.75
N LYS A 85 21.64 -10.03 -10.93
CA LYS A 85 20.75 -8.88 -11.15
C LYS A 85 19.31 -9.33 -11.15
N ILE A 86 18.47 -8.60 -10.42
CA ILE A 86 17.02 -8.77 -10.47
C ILE A 86 16.35 -7.51 -11.01
N LYS A 87 15.19 -7.67 -11.61
CA LYS A 87 14.39 -6.56 -12.15
C LYS A 87 13.05 -6.54 -11.44
N LEU A 88 12.73 -5.43 -10.79
CA LEU A 88 11.43 -5.20 -10.21
C LEU A 88 10.78 -3.99 -10.88
N SER A 89 9.46 -3.98 -10.88
CA SER A 89 8.67 -2.83 -11.30
C SER A 89 8.00 -2.20 -10.09
N PHE A 90 8.23 -0.92 -9.88
CA PHE A 90 7.42 -0.14 -8.97
C PHE A 90 6.13 0.27 -9.68
N VAL A 91 5.00 0.01 -9.06
CA VAL A 91 3.67 0.34 -9.58
C VAL A 91 3.01 1.32 -8.64
N TYR A 92 2.48 2.39 -9.17
CA TYR A 92 1.71 3.37 -8.39
C TYR A 92 0.37 3.66 -9.04
N GLN A 93 -0.69 3.65 -8.24
CA GLN A 93 -2.04 4.08 -8.60
C GLN A 93 -2.27 5.49 -8.07
N ASN A 94 -2.45 6.43 -8.97
CA ASN A 94 -2.83 7.78 -8.58
C ASN A 94 -4.33 7.83 -8.25
N HIS A 95 -4.67 8.10 -6.99
CA HIS A 95 -6.05 8.27 -6.52
C HIS A 95 -6.47 9.75 -6.44
N PHE A 96 -5.55 10.67 -6.71
CA PHE A 96 -5.84 12.09 -6.74
C PHE A 96 -6.66 12.46 -7.99
N GLU A 97 -7.41 13.53 -7.88
CA GLU A 97 -8.19 14.11 -8.98
C GLU A 97 -7.32 14.82 -10.01
N GLU A 98 -6.05 15.05 -9.64
CA GLU A 98 -5.05 15.71 -10.47
C GLU A 98 -3.88 14.77 -10.81
N ALA A 99 -3.11 15.16 -11.81
CA ALA A 99 -1.88 14.48 -12.14
C ALA A 99 -0.81 14.73 -11.06
N VAL A 100 -0.15 13.68 -10.60
CA VAL A 100 0.93 13.79 -9.62
C VAL A 100 2.30 13.60 -10.26
N ALA A 101 3.29 14.35 -9.78
CA ALA A 101 4.69 14.11 -10.03
C ALA A 101 5.24 13.26 -8.87
N LEU A 102 5.70 12.06 -9.18
CA LEU A 102 6.20 11.10 -8.21
C LEU A 102 7.70 10.90 -8.44
N LEU A 103 8.52 11.11 -7.41
CA LEU A 103 9.90 10.66 -7.37
C LEU A 103 9.96 9.37 -6.56
N ILE A 104 10.53 8.32 -7.15
CA ILE A 104 10.66 7.00 -6.55
C ILE A 104 12.14 6.77 -6.28
N SER A 105 12.49 6.53 -5.01
CA SER A 105 13.84 6.26 -4.56
C SER A 105 13.87 4.90 -3.85
N PRO A 106 14.38 3.83 -4.50
CA PRO A 106 14.52 2.54 -3.84
C PRO A 106 15.50 2.61 -2.68
N ALA A 107 15.10 2.10 -1.53
CA ALA A 107 15.95 1.83 -0.38
C ALA A 107 16.31 0.34 -0.38
N VAL A 108 17.60 0.05 -0.42
CA VAL A 108 18.14 -1.31 -0.58
C VAL A 108 19.08 -1.68 0.56
N PRO A 109 19.32 -2.96 0.82
CA PRO A 109 20.32 -3.40 1.79
C PRO A 109 21.72 -2.86 1.48
N PRO A 110 22.59 -2.72 2.49
CA PRO A 110 23.95 -2.24 2.30
C PRO A 110 24.72 -3.02 1.21
N GLY A 111 25.44 -2.29 0.36
CA GLY A 111 26.22 -2.86 -0.72
C GLY A 111 25.45 -3.23 -1.98
N TRP A 112 24.11 -3.18 -1.97
CA TRP A 112 23.32 -3.35 -3.19
C TRP A 112 23.32 -2.07 -4.02
N GLN A 113 23.23 -2.22 -5.34
CA GLN A 113 23.16 -1.09 -6.27
C GLN A 113 21.84 -1.10 -7.02
N THR A 114 21.31 0.08 -7.27
CA THR A 114 20.04 0.24 -8.01
C THR A 114 20.25 1.07 -9.27
N THR A 115 19.68 0.62 -10.37
CA THR A 115 19.71 1.33 -11.66
C THR A 115 18.30 1.44 -12.24
N PRO A 116 17.80 2.67 -12.48
CA PRO A 116 18.37 3.95 -12.04
C PRO A 116 18.31 4.09 -10.52
N ALA A 117 19.13 4.96 -9.91
CA ALA A 117 19.12 5.20 -8.46
C ALA A 117 17.78 5.76 -7.97
N ASN A 118 17.16 6.60 -8.80
CA ASN A 118 15.79 7.10 -8.58
C ASN A 118 15.08 7.30 -9.92
N ARG A 119 13.77 7.49 -9.88
CA ARG A 119 13.00 7.77 -11.09
C ARG A 119 11.85 8.72 -10.80
N ARG A 120 11.77 9.78 -11.61
CA ARG A 120 10.64 10.69 -11.60
C ARG A 120 9.63 10.27 -12.68
N VAL A 121 8.35 10.20 -12.31
CA VAL A 121 7.25 9.87 -13.20
C VAL A 121 6.07 10.81 -12.97
N ARG A 122 5.40 11.22 -14.04
CA ARG A 122 4.12 11.92 -13.96
C ARG A 122 2.99 10.94 -14.20
N ILE A 123 2.00 10.95 -13.31
CA ILE A 123 0.88 10.01 -13.34
C ILE A 123 -0.41 10.80 -13.41
N PRO A 124 -1.18 10.71 -14.50
CA PRO A 124 -2.46 11.38 -14.62
C PRO A 124 -3.45 10.96 -13.54
N ALA A 125 -4.45 11.79 -13.29
CA ALA A 125 -5.53 11.52 -12.35
C ALA A 125 -6.17 10.14 -12.58
N GLY A 126 -6.36 9.38 -11.52
CA GLY A 126 -7.00 8.07 -11.57
C GLY A 126 -6.24 6.99 -12.37
N LYS A 127 -5.00 7.27 -12.83
CA LYS A 127 -4.23 6.31 -13.64
C LYS A 127 -3.15 5.60 -12.83
N GLN A 128 -2.76 4.44 -13.34
CA GLN A 128 -1.63 3.66 -12.83
C GLN A 128 -0.41 3.84 -13.75
N ARG A 129 0.77 3.88 -13.16
CA ARG A 129 2.05 3.85 -13.88
C ARG A 129 3.00 2.83 -13.26
N ARG A 130 3.91 2.37 -14.10
CA ARG A 130 4.92 1.37 -13.77
C ARG A 130 6.31 1.94 -14.07
N ALA A 131 7.22 1.86 -13.11
CA ALA A 131 8.63 2.25 -13.23
C ALA A 131 9.52 1.03 -13.00
N LYS A 132 10.42 0.72 -13.94
CA LYS A 132 11.31 -0.45 -13.86
C LYS A 132 12.63 -0.06 -13.21
N PHE A 133 13.12 -0.92 -12.31
CA PHE A 133 14.43 -0.82 -11.66
C PHE A 133 15.17 -2.15 -11.77
N THR A 134 16.49 -2.05 -11.85
CA THR A 134 17.40 -3.21 -11.79
C THR A 134 18.22 -3.10 -10.53
N PHE A 135 18.28 -4.18 -9.78
CA PHE A 135 19.05 -4.27 -8.53
C PHE A 135 20.19 -5.25 -8.73
N GLN A 136 21.43 -4.78 -8.49
CA GLN A 136 22.62 -5.61 -8.48
C GLN A 136 22.87 -6.09 -7.06
N ILE A 137 22.82 -7.39 -6.86
CA ILE A 137 23.09 -8.04 -5.59
C ILE A 137 24.61 -8.30 -5.47
N PRO A 138 25.23 -7.97 -4.35
CA PRO A 138 26.66 -8.25 -4.15
C PRO A 138 26.98 -9.75 -4.21
N GLN A 139 28.18 -10.11 -4.65
CA GLN A 139 28.65 -11.49 -4.64
C GLN A 139 28.74 -12.09 -3.21
N LYS A 140 28.98 -11.24 -2.21
CA LYS A 140 29.08 -11.63 -0.80
C LYS A 140 27.78 -11.36 -0.03
N ALA A 141 26.64 -11.21 -0.72
CA ALA A 141 25.35 -11.04 -0.05
C ALA A 141 25.02 -12.28 0.77
N GLU A 142 24.59 -12.05 2.01
CA GLU A 142 24.22 -13.13 2.92
C GLU A 142 22.95 -13.84 2.40
N LYS A 143 22.91 -15.15 2.63
CA LYS A 143 21.70 -15.94 2.38
C LYS A 143 20.61 -15.56 3.35
N GLY A 144 19.37 -15.60 2.88
CA GLY A 144 18.22 -15.27 3.69
C GLY A 144 17.32 -14.23 3.04
N ARG A 145 16.44 -13.68 3.86
CA ARG A 145 15.42 -12.71 3.45
C ARG A 145 15.92 -11.29 3.56
N HIS A 146 15.83 -10.55 2.47
CA HIS A 146 16.15 -9.14 2.36
C HIS A 146 14.94 -8.35 1.90
N LEU A 147 14.87 -7.07 2.27
CA LEU A 147 13.79 -6.17 1.88
C LEU A 147 14.32 -5.06 0.99
N ILE A 148 13.54 -4.73 -0.03
CA ILE A 148 13.73 -3.53 -0.85
C ILE A 148 12.52 -2.65 -0.57
N ALA A 149 12.75 -1.48 0.02
CA ALA A 149 11.70 -0.50 0.23
C ALA A 149 11.68 0.55 -0.89
N ALA A 150 10.69 1.45 -0.87
CA ALA A 150 10.63 2.60 -1.74
C ALA A 150 10.24 3.84 -0.95
N ASP A 151 11.06 4.85 -0.99
CA ASP A 151 10.72 6.20 -0.57
C ASP A 151 10.08 6.94 -1.74
N LEU A 152 9.01 7.64 -1.46
CA LEU A 152 8.27 8.41 -2.44
C LEU A 152 8.27 9.88 -2.07
N LEU A 153 8.50 10.75 -3.06
CA LEU A 153 8.22 12.18 -2.95
C LEU A 153 7.09 12.51 -3.91
N ILE A 154 5.96 12.96 -3.36
CA ILE A 154 4.77 13.38 -4.12
C ILE A 154 4.65 14.90 -3.99
N GLY A 155 4.95 15.65 -5.06
CA GLY A 155 5.16 17.08 -4.94
C GLY A 155 6.32 17.35 -3.97
N ASP A 156 6.03 18.04 -2.87
CA ASP A 156 7.01 18.37 -1.80
C ASP A 156 6.83 17.47 -0.55
N GLN A 157 5.93 16.51 -0.59
CA GLN A 157 5.64 15.62 0.53
C GLN A 157 6.44 14.33 0.41
N LEU A 158 7.33 14.09 1.37
CA LEU A 158 8.04 12.82 1.52
C LEU A 158 7.13 11.79 2.19
N ILE A 159 6.98 10.65 1.53
CA ILE A 159 6.36 9.44 2.08
C ILE A 159 7.47 8.38 2.13
N GLY A 160 8.00 8.14 3.33
CA GLY A 160 9.02 7.12 3.54
C GLY A 160 8.43 5.71 3.42
N GLU A 161 9.25 4.74 3.11
CA GLU A 161 8.97 3.29 3.10
C GLU A 161 7.54 2.90 2.67
N ALA A 162 7.06 3.51 1.58
CA ALA A 162 5.67 3.38 1.14
C ALA A 162 5.25 1.94 0.82
N CYS A 163 6.21 1.10 0.44
CA CYS A 163 5.99 -0.33 0.21
C CYS A 163 7.32 -1.09 0.19
N VAL A 164 7.24 -2.41 0.36
CA VAL A 164 8.40 -3.31 0.32
C VAL A 164 8.24 -4.41 -0.71
N ALA A 165 9.38 -4.94 -1.19
CA ALA A 165 9.49 -6.23 -1.85
C ALA A 165 10.40 -7.13 -1.04
N ILE A 166 10.16 -8.43 -1.13
CA ILE A 166 10.95 -9.48 -0.49
C ILE A 166 11.88 -10.10 -1.52
N VAL A 167 13.17 -10.19 -1.17
CA VAL A 167 14.18 -10.90 -1.97
C VAL A 167 14.80 -11.98 -1.12
N ASP A 168 14.52 -13.23 -1.45
CA ASP A 168 15.12 -14.40 -0.78
C ASP A 168 16.37 -14.83 -1.55
N ILE A 169 17.54 -14.72 -0.88
CA ILE A 169 18.84 -15.17 -1.42
C ILE A 169 19.09 -16.61 -0.97
N VAL A 170 19.27 -17.51 -1.94
CA VAL A 170 19.43 -18.95 -1.73
C VAL A 170 20.83 -19.45 -2.14
#